data_63a64c8fa65012810be506c4f9e1037c
#
_entry.id   63a64c8fa65012810be506c4f9e1037c
#
_cell.length_a   1.000
_cell.length_b   1.000
_cell.length_c   1.000
_cell.angle_alpha   90.00
_cell.angle_beta   90.00
_cell.angle_gamma   90.00
#
_symmetry.space_group_name_H-M   'P 1'
#
loop_
_entity.id
_entity.type
_entity.pdbx_description
1 polymer ?
#
loop_
_entity_poly.entity_id
_entity_poly.type
_entity_poly.pdbx_seq_one_letter_code
_entity_poly.pdbx_strand_id
1 'polypeptide(L)'
;MEYIVGIDFCRDFTQLCLYNSTNNSADAVHLSSDKQSTRVRSAISFSLEQNDWVVYSVLHEHRSGIEVVDNLYDLALGSEPVTINGTEYTPANVLERFFARLFYCVDREIAPADIKGVVVTVADNGQTLADNIGAALEAYGIDKDRYRVCDHIESFMYYVVMQNKDIWINDVGLFDFGQEGLKFFVLHFGRKQQPLAVVAESTDFSDTVRYSMLQEKDDIRIKYAFESVCGIMLHKQTVSAIYATGDGFEGSWSDDILKKISTGRRIFRGQNLYVKAAAYTSHLFFEGGSENYLVIGEDALKSSMALRAVSGNELKEVTFGEVGQKYTLAGGKVDVILDNTNEIDFMIRNALKKDSFCAIMTLEALPTRKNKTNRVSVEVRFPSRNEAVVTVRDVGFGNIRKTDYRIWEQVINL
;
A
#
# COMPACT_ATOMS: atom_id res chain seq x y z
N MET A 1 17.02 26.00 1.94
CA MET A 1 16.61 25.28 0.70
C MET A 1 15.60 24.26 1.16
N GLU A 2 14.42 24.23 0.56
CA GLU A 2 13.39 23.27 0.99
C GLU A 2 13.61 21.92 0.30
N TYR A 3 13.58 20.83 1.09
CA TYR A 3 13.80 19.47 0.62
C TYR A 3 12.48 18.70 0.57
N ILE A 4 12.27 17.98 -0.52
CA ILE A 4 11.26 16.95 -0.68
C ILE A 4 11.96 15.60 -0.56
N VAL A 5 11.57 14.82 0.43
CA VAL A 5 12.31 13.62 0.84
C VAL A 5 11.47 12.36 0.66
N GLY A 6 12.08 11.31 0.16
CA GLY A 6 11.57 9.95 0.19
C GLY A 6 12.48 9.06 1.03
N ILE A 7 11.91 8.23 1.87
CA ILE A 7 12.61 7.22 2.66
C ILE A 7 11.97 5.86 2.34
N ASP A 8 12.80 4.88 2.04
CA ASP A 8 12.41 3.48 1.99
C ASP A 8 12.94 2.79 3.24
N PHE A 9 12.03 2.43 4.16
CA PHE A 9 12.36 1.83 5.44
C PHE A 9 11.98 0.35 5.41
N CYS A 10 13.00 -0.50 5.28
CA CYS A 10 12.88 -1.96 5.22
C CYS A 10 13.52 -2.62 6.46
N ARG A 11 13.30 -3.93 6.62
CA ARG A 11 13.91 -4.70 7.72
C ARG A 11 15.43 -4.67 7.71
N ASP A 12 16.02 -4.92 6.55
CA ASP A 12 17.46 -5.10 6.43
C ASP A 12 18.18 -3.78 6.17
N PHE A 13 17.54 -2.87 5.42
CA PHE A 13 18.15 -1.60 5.02
C PHE A 13 17.14 -0.47 4.96
N THR A 14 17.69 0.74 5.01
CA THR A 14 16.97 2.00 4.76
C THR A 14 17.69 2.77 3.67
N GLN A 15 16.91 3.44 2.82
CA GLN A 15 17.41 4.34 1.78
C GLN A 15 16.75 5.72 1.92
N LEU A 16 17.45 6.75 1.44
CA LEU A 16 16.95 8.11 1.37
C LEU A 16 17.10 8.65 -0.04
N CYS A 17 16.12 9.38 -0.51
CA CYS A 17 16.09 10.00 -1.82
C CYS A 17 15.63 11.46 -1.71
N LEU A 18 16.24 12.33 -2.49
CA LEU A 18 15.83 13.72 -2.62
C LEU A 18 15.21 13.96 -3.98
N TYR A 19 14.04 14.60 -4.00
CA TYR A 19 13.39 15.02 -5.24
C TYR A 19 13.92 16.37 -5.68
N ASN A 20 14.25 16.47 -6.95
CA ASN A 20 14.72 17.70 -7.59
C ASN A 20 13.64 18.24 -8.52
N SER A 21 12.96 19.31 -8.09
CA SER A 21 11.87 19.94 -8.85
C SER A 21 12.35 20.64 -10.14
N THR A 22 13.66 20.92 -10.27
CA THR A 22 14.19 21.59 -11.47
C THR A 22 14.21 20.66 -12.69
N ASN A 23 14.56 19.40 -12.49
CA ASN A 23 14.66 18.40 -13.56
C ASN A 23 13.63 17.27 -13.45
N ASN A 24 12.71 17.37 -12.48
CA ASN A 24 11.69 16.36 -12.18
C ASN A 24 12.30 14.95 -11.99
N SER A 25 13.39 14.87 -11.25
CA SER A 25 14.06 13.61 -10.94
C SER A 25 14.18 13.38 -9.45
N ALA A 26 14.32 12.11 -9.08
CA ALA A 26 14.59 11.70 -7.72
C ALA A 26 15.89 10.89 -7.69
N ASP A 27 16.84 11.34 -6.88
CA ASP A 27 18.15 10.76 -6.79
C ASP A 27 18.39 10.19 -5.39
N ALA A 28 18.70 8.88 -5.33
CA ALA A 28 19.03 8.21 -4.09
C ALA A 28 20.36 8.75 -3.54
N VAL A 29 20.38 9.05 -2.25
CA VAL A 29 21.53 9.64 -1.57
C VAL A 29 22.52 8.54 -1.20
N HIS A 30 23.82 8.80 -1.38
CA HIS A 30 24.86 7.93 -0.86
C HIS A 30 25.02 8.16 0.64
N LEU A 31 24.64 7.18 1.43
CA LEU A 31 24.61 7.26 2.90
C LEU A 31 25.87 6.69 3.57
N SER A 32 26.66 5.92 2.83
CA SER A 32 27.93 5.37 3.35
C SER A 32 29.09 6.36 3.18
N SER A 33 30.06 6.30 4.09
CA SER A 33 31.24 7.17 4.08
C SER A 33 32.11 7.00 2.83
N ASP A 34 32.07 5.85 2.20
CA ASP A 34 32.78 5.53 0.96
C ASP A 34 32.02 5.94 -0.31
N LYS A 35 30.80 6.50 -0.16
CA LYS A 35 29.91 6.90 -1.26
C LYS A 35 29.60 5.78 -2.28
N GLN A 36 29.72 4.52 -1.87
CA GLN A 36 29.45 3.37 -2.75
C GLN A 36 28.05 2.82 -2.59
N SER A 37 27.42 2.98 -1.41
CA SER A 37 26.10 2.46 -1.12
C SER A 37 25.08 3.56 -0.87
N THR A 38 23.89 3.39 -1.45
CA THR A 38 22.70 4.17 -1.14
C THR A 38 21.88 3.53 0.00
N ARG A 39 22.32 2.37 0.52
CA ARG A 39 21.65 1.61 1.56
C ARG A 39 22.44 1.69 2.85
N VAL A 40 21.76 1.91 3.95
CA VAL A 40 22.28 1.72 5.31
C VAL A 40 21.47 0.63 6.00
N ARG A 41 22.08 -0.13 6.89
CA ARG A 41 21.37 -1.13 7.70
C ARG A 41 20.31 -0.41 8.55
N SER A 42 19.13 -1.01 8.67
CA SER A 42 18.06 -0.53 9.57
C SER A 42 18.39 -0.88 11.02
N ALA A 43 19.49 -0.30 11.50
CA ALA A 43 20.05 -0.48 12.83
C ALA A 43 20.71 0.80 13.32
N ILE A 44 20.79 0.98 14.64
CA ILE A 44 21.47 2.10 15.29
C ILE A 44 22.30 1.59 16.45
N SER A 45 23.37 2.29 16.80
CA SER A 45 24.25 1.94 17.90
C SER A 45 24.26 3.03 18.96
N PHE A 46 24.48 2.63 20.22
CA PHE A 46 24.70 3.53 21.35
C PHE A 46 26.11 3.34 21.89
N SER A 47 26.91 4.38 21.93
CA SER A 47 28.27 4.35 22.50
C SER A 47 28.23 4.69 23.99
N LEU A 48 28.59 3.75 24.83
CA LEU A 48 28.71 3.96 26.29
C LEU A 48 29.80 4.97 26.64
N GLU A 49 30.88 5.01 25.84
CA GLU A 49 32.01 5.93 26.04
C GLU A 49 31.59 7.38 25.76
N GLN A 50 30.86 7.61 24.65
CA GLN A 50 30.38 8.92 24.25
C GLN A 50 29.06 9.30 24.96
N ASN A 51 28.40 8.31 25.54
CA ASN A 51 27.02 8.42 26.06
C ASN A 51 26.05 9.02 25.05
N ASP A 52 26.17 8.60 23.80
CA ASP A 52 25.36 9.12 22.68
C ASP A 52 25.08 8.04 21.62
N TRP A 53 24.04 8.26 20.84
CA TRP A 53 23.71 7.43 19.69
C TRP A 53 24.68 7.69 18.54
N VAL A 54 25.08 6.62 17.85
CA VAL A 54 26.01 6.70 16.72
C VAL A 54 25.48 5.88 15.54
N VAL A 55 25.92 6.23 14.34
CA VAL A 55 25.58 5.47 13.12
C VAL A 55 26.09 4.04 13.29
N TYR A 56 25.23 3.08 12.95
CA TYR A 56 25.58 1.66 12.99
C TYR A 56 26.78 1.36 12.08
N SER A 57 27.64 0.48 12.56
CA SER A 57 28.72 -0.13 11.79
C SER A 57 28.81 -1.62 12.15
N VAL A 58 29.14 -2.48 11.19
CA VAL A 58 29.35 -3.91 11.43
C VAL A 58 30.41 -4.16 12.51
N LEU A 59 31.40 -3.26 12.64
CA LEU A 59 32.41 -3.32 13.69
C LEU A 59 31.83 -3.13 15.10
N HIS A 60 30.65 -2.56 15.22
CA HIS A 60 29.97 -2.32 16.50
C HIS A 60 29.43 -3.60 17.13
N GLU A 61 29.09 -4.62 16.34
CA GLU A 61 28.53 -5.88 16.84
C GLU A 61 29.44 -6.63 17.80
N HIS A 62 30.75 -6.39 17.69
CA HIS A 62 31.79 -7.08 18.51
C HIS A 62 32.63 -6.13 19.35
N ARG A 63 32.27 -4.84 19.41
CA ARG A 63 33.03 -3.84 20.16
C ARG A 63 32.47 -3.68 21.57
N SER A 64 33.30 -3.88 22.58
CA SER A 64 32.93 -3.58 23.97
C SER A 64 32.64 -2.09 24.14
N GLY A 65 31.60 -1.75 24.92
CA GLY A 65 31.20 -0.36 25.15
C GLY A 65 30.28 0.21 24.04
N ILE A 66 29.75 -0.64 23.16
CA ILE A 66 28.70 -0.27 22.19
C ILE A 66 27.52 -1.24 22.33
N GLU A 67 26.33 -0.69 22.47
CA GLU A 67 25.08 -1.42 22.43
C GLU A 67 24.44 -1.20 21.05
N VAL A 68 24.01 -2.28 20.38
CA VAL A 68 23.39 -2.22 19.04
C VAL A 68 21.92 -2.51 19.18
N VAL A 69 21.09 -1.62 18.62
CA VAL A 69 19.68 -1.89 18.37
C VAL A 69 19.54 -2.26 16.90
N ASP A 70 19.44 -3.54 16.68
CA ASP A 70 19.20 -4.14 15.37
C ASP A 70 17.70 -4.32 15.15
N ASN A 71 17.29 -4.65 13.92
CA ASN A 71 15.88 -4.91 13.59
C ASN A 71 14.92 -3.76 13.95
N LEU A 72 15.30 -2.52 13.61
CA LEU A 72 14.46 -1.34 13.87
C LEU A 72 13.05 -1.45 13.27
N TYR A 73 12.92 -2.15 12.15
CA TYR A 73 11.62 -2.38 11.53
C TYR A 73 10.72 -3.24 12.42
N ASP A 74 11.24 -4.36 12.95
CA ASP A 74 10.47 -5.23 13.82
C ASP A 74 10.17 -4.57 15.18
N LEU A 75 11.09 -3.75 15.70
CA LEU A 75 10.82 -2.90 16.85
C LEU A 75 9.65 -1.94 16.58
N ALA A 76 9.61 -1.33 15.41
CA ALA A 76 8.57 -0.39 15.01
C ALA A 76 7.18 -1.05 14.81
N LEU A 77 7.12 -2.35 14.53
CA LEU A 77 5.86 -3.11 14.49
C LEU A 77 5.22 -3.31 15.88
N GLY A 78 6.03 -3.19 16.94
CA GLY A 78 5.61 -3.38 18.33
C GLY A 78 5.42 -2.06 19.09
N SER A 79 5.03 -2.21 20.35
CA SER A 79 4.92 -1.10 21.31
C SER A 79 5.87 -1.26 22.52
N GLU A 80 6.57 -2.38 22.58
CA GLU A 80 7.44 -2.70 23.74
C GLU A 80 8.72 -1.85 23.70
N PRO A 81 9.08 -1.20 24.83
CA PRO A 81 10.31 -0.41 24.91
C PRO A 81 11.55 -1.31 24.92
N VAL A 82 12.66 -0.75 24.48
CA VAL A 82 13.98 -1.37 24.62
C VAL A 82 14.78 -0.64 25.71
N THR A 83 15.58 -1.39 26.45
CA THR A 83 16.46 -0.82 27.47
C THR A 83 17.86 -0.69 26.92
N ILE A 84 18.40 0.54 26.85
CA ILE A 84 19.75 0.86 26.41
C ILE A 84 20.44 1.65 27.50
N ASN A 85 21.60 1.20 27.93
CA ASN A 85 22.37 1.81 29.03
C ASN A 85 21.49 2.08 30.27
N GLY A 86 20.59 1.14 30.63
CA GLY A 86 19.70 1.25 31.77
C GLY A 86 18.54 2.24 31.61
N THR A 87 18.37 2.83 30.44
CA THR A 87 17.25 3.74 30.13
C THR A 87 16.29 3.06 29.15
N GLU A 88 14.98 3.18 29.42
CA GLU A 88 13.94 2.67 28.53
C GLU A 88 13.65 3.67 27.40
N TYR A 89 13.60 3.17 26.17
CA TYR A 89 13.24 3.91 24.97
C TYR A 89 12.08 3.24 24.27
N THR A 90 11.05 4.02 23.94
CA THR A 90 9.95 3.54 23.08
C THR A 90 10.44 3.32 21.66
N PRO A 91 9.75 2.50 20.83
CA PRO A 91 10.08 2.36 19.42
C PRO A 91 10.22 3.70 18.69
N ALA A 92 9.30 4.63 18.92
CA ALA A 92 9.34 5.97 18.34
C ALA A 92 10.60 6.76 18.74
N ASN A 93 11.06 6.67 20.01
CA ASN A 93 12.29 7.34 20.46
C ASN A 93 13.54 6.79 19.76
N VAL A 94 13.60 5.47 19.56
CA VAL A 94 14.75 4.86 18.86
C VAL A 94 14.73 5.24 17.37
N LEU A 95 13.56 5.20 16.74
CA LEU A 95 13.40 5.61 15.35
C LEU A 95 13.73 7.10 15.14
N GLU A 96 13.35 7.97 16.08
CA GLU A 96 13.73 9.40 16.02
C GLU A 96 15.26 9.55 15.94
N ARG A 97 15.99 8.84 16.79
CA ARG A 97 17.45 8.85 16.77
C ARG A 97 18.01 8.31 15.45
N PHE A 98 17.39 7.27 14.92
CA PHE A 98 17.78 6.71 13.64
C PHE A 98 17.55 7.68 12.48
N PHE A 99 16.37 8.28 12.37
CA PHE A 99 16.07 9.26 11.33
C PHE A 99 16.93 10.51 11.45
N ALA A 100 17.19 11.01 12.67
CA ALA A 100 18.11 12.11 12.89
C ALA A 100 19.50 11.81 12.32
N ARG A 101 20.02 10.59 12.53
CA ARG A 101 21.31 10.17 11.97
C ARG A 101 21.24 9.97 10.46
N LEU A 102 20.13 9.50 9.92
CA LEU A 102 19.93 9.35 8.48
C LEU A 102 20.00 10.72 7.78
N PHE A 103 19.35 11.74 8.32
CA PHE A 103 19.38 13.11 7.78
C PHE A 103 20.76 13.79 7.97
N TYR A 104 21.52 13.38 8.96
CA TYR A 104 22.89 13.86 9.16
C TYR A 104 23.91 13.21 8.23
N CYS A 105 23.72 11.98 7.79
CA CYS A 105 24.62 11.23 6.88
C CYS A 105 24.59 11.74 5.42
N VAL A 106 23.69 12.63 5.08
CA VAL A 106 23.67 13.32 3.78
C VAL A 106 24.84 14.31 3.75
N ASP A 107 25.46 14.57 2.60
CA ASP A 107 26.57 15.51 2.41
C ASP A 107 26.34 16.91 3.04
N ARG A 108 25.10 17.17 3.43
CA ARG A 108 24.66 18.33 4.21
C ARG A 108 23.70 17.83 5.27
N GLU A 109 23.82 18.33 6.47
CA GLU A 109 22.78 18.16 7.48
C GLU A 109 21.47 18.73 6.95
N ILE A 110 20.43 17.91 6.87
CA ILE A 110 19.08 18.36 6.52
C ILE A 110 18.36 18.64 7.84
N ALA A 111 18.26 19.92 8.19
CA ALA A 111 17.53 20.32 9.39
C ALA A 111 16.00 20.09 9.19
N PRO A 112 15.25 19.77 10.26
CA PRO A 112 13.79 19.58 10.17
C PRO A 112 13.05 20.77 9.55
N ALA A 113 13.53 22.01 9.78
CA ALA A 113 12.97 23.22 9.22
C ALA A 113 13.17 23.35 7.70
N ASP A 114 14.17 22.66 7.14
CA ASP A 114 14.42 22.65 5.69
C ASP A 114 13.64 21.54 4.96
N ILE A 115 12.94 20.67 5.67
CA ILE A 115 12.12 19.61 5.06
C ILE A 115 10.70 20.15 4.80
N LYS A 116 10.35 20.31 3.54
CA LYS A 116 8.99 20.68 3.11
C LYS A 116 8.02 19.52 3.25
N GLY A 117 8.48 18.32 2.91
CA GLY A 117 7.69 17.11 3.03
C GLY A 117 8.53 15.85 2.97
N VAL A 118 8.10 14.81 3.70
CA VAL A 118 8.72 13.49 3.69
C VAL A 118 7.68 12.40 3.53
N VAL A 119 7.95 11.44 2.64
CA VAL A 119 7.20 10.19 2.57
C VAL A 119 8.12 9.06 2.99
N VAL A 120 7.66 8.28 3.98
CA VAL A 120 8.29 7.02 4.35
C VAL A 120 7.47 5.89 3.74
N THR A 121 8.11 5.12 2.88
CA THR A 121 7.49 3.92 2.29
C THR A 121 8.00 2.66 3.00
N VAL A 122 7.11 1.70 3.20
CA VAL A 122 7.35 0.46 3.95
C VAL A 122 6.74 -0.72 3.19
N ALA A 123 7.18 -1.93 3.49
CA ALA A 123 6.65 -3.13 2.82
C ALA A 123 5.18 -3.39 3.19
N ASP A 124 4.82 -3.18 4.46
CA ASP A 124 3.46 -3.33 4.98
C ASP A 124 3.15 -2.17 5.92
N ASN A 125 2.18 -1.35 5.56
CA ASN A 125 1.79 -0.16 6.32
C ASN A 125 0.71 -0.49 7.38
N GLY A 126 1.09 -1.30 8.38
CA GLY A 126 0.27 -1.52 9.57
C GLY A 126 0.18 -0.27 10.45
N GLN A 127 -0.95 -0.10 11.17
CA GLN A 127 -1.22 1.10 11.97
C GLN A 127 -0.12 1.40 13.00
N THR A 128 0.32 0.39 13.75
CA THR A 128 1.37 0.56 14.80
C THR A 128 2.69 1.04 14.20
N LEU A 129 3.10 0.47 13.05
CA LEU A 129 4.31 0.90 12.35
C LEU A 129 4.20 2.36 11.90
N ALA A 130 3.08 2.72 11.28
CA ALA A 130 2.83 4.09 10.83
C ALA A 130 2.82 5.09 12.00
N ASP A 131 2.19 4.74 13.12
CA ASP A 131 2.13 5.58 14.32
C ASP A 131 3.53 5.78 14.93
N ASN A 132 4.34 4.73 15.04
CA ASN A 132 5.71 4.84 15.55
C ASN A 132 6.62 5.67 14.64
N ILE A 133 6.51 5.49 13.31
CA ILE A 133 7.26 6.33 12.34
C ILE A 133 6.81 7.79 12.45
N GLY A 134 5.49 8.03 12.50
CA GLY A 134 4.95 9.38 12.64
C GLY A 134 5.42 10.06 13.90
N ALA A 135 5.30 9.41 15.06
CA ALA A 135 5.76 9.93 16.33
C ALA A 135 7.28 10.23 16.35
N ALA A 136 8.08 9.40 15.66
CA ALA A 136 9.52 9.62 15.53
C ALA A 136 9.83 10.86 14.68
N LEU A 137 9.11 11.07 13.58
CA LEU A 137 9.28 12.25 12.72
C LEU A 137 8.82 13.53 13.44
N GLU A 138 7.71 13.47 14.18
CA GLU A 138 7.24 14.61 15.01
C GLU A 138 8.24 14.95 16.11
N ALA A 139 8.82 13.95 16.78
CA ALA A 139 9.85 14.15 17.79
C ALA A 139 11.15 14.73 17.19
N TYR A 140 11.48 14.42 15.94
CA TYR A 140 12.58 15.01 15.19
C TYR A 140 12.29 16.47 14.80
N GLY A 141 11.03 16.91 14.76
CA GLY A 141 10.59 18.27 14.43
C GLY A 141 9.92 18.42 13.06
N ILE A 142 9.40 17.32 12.51
CA ILE A 142 8.60 17.33 11.28
C ILE A 142 7.12 17.21 11.66
N ASP A 143 6.35 18.27 11.47
CA ASP A 143 4.94 18.32 11.84
C ASP A 143 4.10 17.33 11.02
N LYS A 144 2.94 16.92 11.59
CA LYS A 144 2.05 15.90 11.03
C LYS A 144 1.55 16.19 9.61
N ASP A 145 1.46 17.44 9.22
CA ASP A 145 1.06 17.88 7.88
C ASP A 145 2.21 17.86 6.87
N ARG A 146 3.44 17.56 7.30
CA ARG A 146 4.65 17.48 6.46
C ARG A 146 5.18 16.05 6.27
N TYR A 147 4.51 15.04 6.78
CA TYR A 147 4.91 13.66 6.51
C TYR A 147 3.72 12.76 6.14
N ARG A 148 4.04 11.65 5.48
CA ARG A 148 3.12 10.56 5.18
C ARG A 148 3.85 9.23 5.24
N VAL A 149 3.17 8.20 5.77
CA VAL A 149 3.62 6.81 5.68
C VAL A 149 2.69 6.07 4.74
N CYS A 150 3.25 5.32 3.79
CA CYS A 150 2.49 4.53 2.82
C CYS A 150 3.22 3.21 2.53
N ASP A 151 2.52 2.26 1.90
CA ASP A 151 3.18 1.03 1.47
C ASP A 151 3.95 1.22 0.15
N HIS A 152 4.78 0.22 -0.18
CA HIS A 152 5.58 0.20 -1.40
C HIS A 152 4.72 0.32 -2.67
N ILE A 153 3.57 -0.34 -2.69
CA ILE A 153 2.72 -0.36 -3.88
C ILE A 153 1.98 0.95 -4.04
N GLU A 154 1.52 1.56 -2.95
CA GLU A 154 0.95 2.91 -2.99
C GLU A 154 1.96 3.93 -3.54
N SER A 155 3.20 3.91 -3.03
CA SER A 155 4.28 4.76 -3.54
C SER A 155 4.57 4.50 -5.02
N PHE A 156 4.60 3.23 -5.42
CA PHE A 156 4.84 2.84 -6.81
C PHE A 156 3.73 3.31 -7.75
N MET A 157 2.47 3.25 -7.32
CA MET A 157 1.35 3.80 -8.11
C MET A 157 1.52 5.29 -8.40
N TYR A 158 1.86 6.10 -7.39
CA TYR A 158 2.16 7.52 -7.57
C TYR A 158 3.39 7.77 -8.43
N TYR A 159 4.45 6.97 -8.27
CA TYR A 159 5.63 7.05 -9.11
C TYR A 159 5.29 6.84 -10.59
N VAL A 160 4.50 5.82 -10.91
CA VAL A 160 4.16 5.48 -12.30
C VAL A 160 3.37 6.59 -12.98
N VAL A 161 2.37 7.19 -12.30
CA VAL A 161 1.57 8.26 -12.89
C VAL A 161 2.34 9.55 -13.11
N MET A 162 3.46 9.73 -12.40
CA MET A 162 4.39 10.84 -12.59
C MET A 162 5.36 10.64 -13.76
N GLN A 163 5.44 9.42 -14.31
CA GLN A 163 6.27 9.16 -15.50
C GLN A 163 5.58 9.64 -16.77
N ASN A 164 6.34 9.67 -17.89
CA ASN A 164 5.78 9.97 -19.18
C ASN A 164 4.59 9.05 -19.51
N LYS A 165 3.54 9.59 -20.12
CA LYS A 165 2.29 8.86 -20.41
C LYS A 165 2.50 7.59 -21.24
N ASP A 166 3.53 7.50 -22.06
CA ASP A 166 3.86 6.31 -22.84
C ASP A 166 4.31 5.12 -21.96
N ILE A 167 4.75 5.34 -20.70
CA ILE A 167 5.06 4.29 -19.74
C ILE A 167 3.79 3.59 -19.28
N TRP A 168 2.72 4.32 -19.10
CA TRP A 168 1.44 3.83 -18.56
C TRP A 168 0.23 4.05 -19.49
N ILE A 169 0.52 4.05 -20.81
CA ILE A 169 -0.55 4.10 -21.83
C ILE A 169 -1.44 2.84 -21.79
N ASN A 170 -0.90 1.72 -21.33
CA ASN A 170 -1.64 0.51 -20.97
C ASN A 170 -1.29 0.17 -19.51
N ASP A 171 -1.57 -1.04 -19.09
CA ASP A 171 -1.21 -1.53 -17.76
C ASP A 171 0.31 -1.52 -17.54
N VAL A 172 0.71 -1.47 -16.28
CA VAL A 172 2.12 -1.50 -15.86
C VAL A 172 2.33 -2.66 -14.91
N GLY A 173 3.32 -3.51 -15.20
CA GLY A 173 3.69 -4.64 -14.36
C GLY A 173 4.87 -4.31 -13.44
N LEU A 174 4.90 -4.96 -12.28
CA LEU A 174 6.02 -4.93 -11.35
C LEU A 174 6.30 -6.35 -10.87
N PHE A 175 7.50 -6.84 -11.13
CA PHE A 175 8.06 -8.01 -10.44
C PHE A 175 8.86 -7.52 -9.23
N ASP A 176 8.42 -7.92 -8.05
CA ASP A 176 9.13 -7.69 -6.79
C ASP A 176 9.65 -9.02 -6.26
N PHE A 177 10.98 -9.16 -6.21
CA PHE A 177 11.63 -10.39 -5.82
C PHE A 177 12.61 -10.16 -4.66
N GLY A 178 12.13 -10.42 -3.45
CA GLY A 178 12.89 -10.32 -2.21
C GLY A 178 13.02 -11.67 -1.51
N GLN A 179 13.44 -11.63 -0.25
CA GLN A 179 13.63 -12.83 0.59
C GLN A 179 12.35 -13.66 0.77
N GLU A 180 11.19 -13.01 0.72
CA GLU A 180 9.88 -13.66 0.82
C GLU A 180 9.48 -14.39 -0.48
N GLY A 181 10.25 -14.26 -1.57
CA GLY A 181 9.96 -14.83 -2.88
C GLY A 181 9.47 -13.77 -3.88
N LEU A 182 8.98 -14.24 -5.03
CA LEU A 182 8.53 -13.38 -6.12
C LEU A 182 7.05 -13.06 -5.99
N LYS A 183 6.72 -11.77 -6.06
CA LYS A 183 5.35 -11.25 -6.24
C LYS A 183 5.28 -10.50 -7.56
N PHE A 184 4.13 -10.59 -8.23
CA PHE A 184 3.84 -9.79 -9.42
C PHE A 184 2.67 -8.89 -9.16
N PHE A 185 2.84 -7.60 -9.44
CA PHE A 185 1.77 -6.60 -9.37
C PHE A 185 1.46 -6.09 -10.76
N VAL A 186 0.19 -5.81 -11.01
CA VAL A 186 -0.27 -5.11 -12.21
C VAL A 186 -1.08 -3.89 -11.82
N LEU A 187 -0.76 -2.76 -12.44
CA LEU A 187 -1.49 -1.50 -12.26
C LEU A 187 -2.44 -1.31 -13.44
N HIS A 188 -3.72 -1.16 -13.13
CA HIS A 188 -4.79 -0.84 -14.07
C HIS A 188 -5.21 0.63 -13.93
N PHE A 189 -5.58 1.28 -15.03
CA PHE A 189 -5.88 2.71 -15.06
C PHE A 189 -7.31 2.99 -15.51
N GLY A 190 -8.11 3.63 -14.66
CA GLY A 190 -9.49 4.07 -14.93
C GLY A 190 -9.55 5.42 -15.63
N ARG A 191 -9.12 5.50 -16.90
CA ARG A 191 -8.92 6.76 -17.65
C ARG A 191 -10.19 7.56 -17.94
N LYS A 192 -11.35 7.00 -17.75
CA LYS A 192 -12.65 7.63 -18.05
C LYS A 192 -13.24 8.36 -16.83
N GLN A 193 -12.53 8.38 -15.71
CA GLN A 193 -12.96 8.99 -14.46
C GLN A 193 -12.01 10.11 -14.03
N GLN A 194 -12.50 11.02 -13.20
CA GLN A 194 -11.74 12.07 -12.54
C GLN A 194 -12.10 12.05 -11.04
N PRO A 195 -11.16 11.90 -10.14
CA PRO A 195 -9.72 11.68 -10.36
C PRO A 195 -9.41 10.38 -11.10
N LEU A 196 -8.25 10.29 -11.76
CA LEU A 196 -7.81 9.08 -12.46
C LEU A 196 -7.60 7.95 -11.45
N ALA A 197 -8.37 6.87 -11.58
CA ALA A 197 -8.20 5.72 -10.72
C ALA A 197 -7.03 4.86 -11.16
N VAL A 198 -6.18 4.47 -10.20
CA VAL A 198 -5.08 3.52 -10.38
C VAL A 198 -5.32 2.36 -9.41
N VAL A 199 -5.49 1.16 -9.91
CA VAL A 199 -5.82 -0.02 -9.12
C VAL A 199 -4.67 -1.02 -9.23
N ALA A 200 -4.11 -1.45 -8.09
CA ALA A 200 -3.13 -2.51 -8.02
C ALA A 200 -3.81 -3.87 -7.79
N GLU A 201 -3.37 -4.87 -8.53
CA GLU A 201 -3.70 -6.28 -8.30
C GLU A 201 -2.41 -7.08 -8.23
N SER A 202 -2.31 -8.03 -7.29
CA SER A 202 -1.13 -8.89 -7.13
C SER A 202 -1.40 -10.35 -7.39
N THR A 203 -0.33 -11.05 -7.69
CA THR A 203 -0.27 -12.52 -7.70
C THR A 203 1.01 -12.96 -7.00
N ASP A 204 0.87 -13.81 -6.01
CA ASP A 204 1.98 -14.36 -5.25
C ASP A 204 2.56 -15.59 -5.96
N PHE A 205 3.86 -15.57 -6.22
CA PHE A 205 4.64 -16.65 -6.81
C PHE A 205 5.78 -17.10 -5.89
N SER A 206 5.73 -16.76 -4.60
CA SER A 206 6.77 -17.08 -3.62
C SER A 206 7.05 -18.59 -3.51
N ASP A 207 6.05 -19.43 -3.70
CA ASP A 207 6.22 -20.88 -3.75
C ASP A 207 6.87 -21.38 -5.05
N THR A 208 6.74 -20.64 -6.14
CA THR A 208 7.25 -21.02 -7.47
C THR A 208 8.65 -20.49 -7.70
N VAL A 209 8.90 -19.21 -7.36
CA VAL A 209 10.20 -18.54 -7.49
C VAL A 209 10.66 -18.10 -6.11
N ARG A 210 11.42 -18.96 -5.46
CA ARG A 210 11.92 -18.75 -4.09
C ARG A 210 13.29 -18.10 -4.10
N TYR A 211 13.54 -17.23 -3.13
CA TYR A 211 14.83 -16.58 -2.98
C TYR A 211 16.00 -17.58 -2.80
N SER A 212 15.74 -18.71 -2.12
CA SER A 212 16.73 -19.78 -1.94
C SER A 212 17.26 -20.39 -3.24
N MET A 213 16.51 -20.29 -4.35
CA MET A 213 16.98 -20.78 -5.65
C MET A 213 18.20 -20.01 -6.18
N LEU A 214 18.42 -18.77 -5.71
CA LEU A 214 19.61 -17.98 -6.06
C LEU A 214 20.91 -18.54 -5.46
N GLN A 215 20.79 -19.40 -4.45
CA GLN A 215 21.95 -20.05 -3.79
C GLN A 215 22.29 -21.41 -4.43
N GLU A 216 21.51 -21.88 -5.39
CA GLU A 216 21.77 -23.12 -6.12
C GLU A 216 23.02 -22.95 -7.01
N LYS A 217 23.70 -24.06 -7.32
CA LYS A 217 24.97 -24.06 -8.10
C LYS A 217 24.83 -23.51 -9.52
N ASP A 218 23.63 -23.59 -10.08
CA ASP A 218 23.31 -23.07 -11.39
C ASP A 218 21.96 -22.35 -11.40
N ASP A 219 21.76 -21.46 -12.38
CA ASP A 219 20.57 -20.65 -12.51
C ASP A 219 19.43 -21.33 -13.31
N ILE A 220 19.55 -22.59 -13.69
CA ILE A 220 18.63 -23.24 -14.64
C ILE A 220 17.23 -23.26 -14.06
N ARG A 221 17.11 -23.64 -12.79
CA ARG A 221 15.82 -23.81 -12.14
C ARG A 221 15.09 -22.50 -11.93
N ILE A 222 15.77 -21.48 -11.44
CA ILE A 222 15.16 -20.16 -11.21
C ILE A 222 14.81 -19.50 -12.53
N LYS A 223 15.65 -19.62 -13.58
CA LYS A 223 15.37 -19.12 -14.92
C LYS A 223 14.10 -19.74 -15.50
N TYR A 224 13.99 -21.06 -15.44
CA TYR A 224 12.82 -21.78 -15.94
C TYR A 224 11.53 -21.37 -15.19
N ALA A 225 11.59 -21.29 -13.84
CA ALA A 225 10.47 -20.88 -13.03
C ALA A 225 10.03 -19.45 -13.33
N PHE A 226 10.97 -18.51 -13.40
CA PHE A 226 10.68 -17.11 -13.71
C PHE A 226 10.15 -16.92 -15.14
N GLU A 227 10.72 -17.63 -16.13
CA GLU A 227 10.21 -17.59 -17.51
C GLU A 227 8.78 -18.10 -17.61
N SER A 228 8.45 -19.17 -16.85
CA SER A 228 7.09 -19.70 -16.76
C SER A 228 6.11 -18.66 -16.15
N VAL A 229 6.51 -18.02 -15.08
CA VAL A 229 5.72 -16.93 -14.45
C VAL A 229 5.49 -15.79 -15.43
N CYS A 230 6.54 -15.33 -16.13
CA CYS A 230 6.41 -14.32 -17.18
C CYS A 230 5.43 -14.74 -18.27
N GLY A 231 5.49 -16.01 -18.70
CA GLY A 231 4.57 -16.56 -19.68
C GLY A 231 3.11 -16.55 -19.23
N ILE A 232 2.85 -16.85 -17.96
CA ILE A 232 1.50 -16.85 -17.37
C ILE A 232 0.98 -15.40 -17.26
N MET A 233 1.75 -14.53 -16.62
CA MET A 233 1.29 -13.19 -16.25
C MET A 233 1.19 -12.22 -17.43
N LEU A 234 2.01 -12.42 -18.46
CA LEU A 234 2.01 -11.52 -19.63
C LEU A 234 1.21 -12.08 -20.81
N HIS A 235 0.62 -13.26 -20.68
CA HIS A 235 -0.20 -13.86 -21.72
C HIS A 235 -1.48 -13.05 -21.94
N LYS A 236 -1.68 -12.57 -23.18
CA LYS A 236 -2.86 -11.76 -23.56
C LYS A 236 -3.05 -10.46 -22.76
N GLN A 237 -2.06 -10.01 -22.01
CA GLN A 237 -2.10 -8.74 -21.32
C GLN A 237 -1.36 -7.67 -22.10
N THR A 238 -1.99 -6.51 -22.24
CA THR A 238 -1.38 -5.34 -22.88
C THR A 238 -0.70 -4.49 -21.81
N VAL A 239 0.58 -4.75 -21.59
CA VAL A 239 1.40 -4.06 -20.61
C VAL A 239 2.41 -3.15 -21.34
N SER A 240 2.44 -1.86 -21.01
CA SER A 240 3.35 -0.87 -21.64
C SER A 240 4.75 -0.91 -21.05
N ALA A 241 4.84 -1.13 -19.75
CA ALA A 241 6.10 -1.17 -19.02
C ALA A 241 6.08 -2.24 -17.93
N ILE A 242 7.26 -2.80 -17.66
CA ILE A 242 7.50 -3.73 -16.56
C ILE A 242 8.67 -3.21 -15.74
N TYR A 243 8.49 -3.19 -14.44
CA TYR A 243 9.54 -2.93 -13.47
C TYR A 243 9.96 -4.25 -12.82
N ALA A 244 11.25 -4.37 -12.53
CA ALA A 244 11.82 -5.48 -11.77
C ALA A 244 12.68 -4.92 -10.63
N THR A 245 12.32 -5.22 -9.41
CA THR A 245 12.97 -4.72 -8.19
C THR A 245 13.14 -5.81 -7.15
N GLY A 246 13.89 -5.51 -6.10
CA GLY A 246 14.22 -6.44 -5.03
C GLY A 246 15.55 -7.14 -5.22
N ASP A 247 16.16 -7.57 -4.12
CA ASP A 247 17.51 -8.17 -4.10
C ASP A 247 17.61 -9.45 -4.91
N GLY A 248 16.48 -10.12 -5.12
CA GLY A 248 16.40 -11.29 -5.99
C GLY A 248 16.74 -11.04 -7.45
N PHE A 249 16.67 -9.78 -7.91
CA PHE A 249 17.09 -9.38 -9.26
C PHE A 249 18.54 -8.88 -9.34
N GLU A 250 19.32 -9.02 -8.28
CA GLU A 250 20.76 -8.76 -8.37
C GLU A 250 21.46 -9.79 -9.25
N GLY A 251 22.56 -9.34 -9.90
CA GLY A 251 23.29 -10.17 -10.86
C GLY A 251 22.63 -10.23 -12.24
N SER A 252 23.06 -11.19 -13.07
CA SER A 252 22.69 -11.28 -14.49
C SER A 252 21.78 -12.46 -14.84
N TRP A 253 21.35 -13.25 -13.87
CA TRP A 253 20.60 -14.47 -14.10
C TRP A 253 19.28 -14.23 -14.87
N SER A 254 18.64 -13.09 -14.66
CA SER A 254 17.35 -12.74 -15.28
C SER A 254 17.46 -11.97 -16.60
N ASP A 255 18.66 -11.56 -17.01
CA ASP A 255 18.85 -10.63 -18.14
C ASP A 255 18.25 -11.12 -19.45
N ASP A 256 18.49 -12.38 -19.82
CA ASP A 256 17.97 -12.95 -21.06
C ASP A 256 16.44 -13.02 -21.08
N ILE A 257 15.83 -13.32 -19.93
CA ILE A 257 14.38 -13.42 -19.78
C ILE A 257 13.77 -12.01 -19.85
N LEU A 258 14.32 -11.05 -19.12
CA LEU A 258 13.88 -9.65 -19.16
C LEU A 258 14.02 -9.07 -20.58
N LYS A 259 15.10 -9.37 -21.29
CA LYS A 259 15.27 -9.01 -22.70
C LYS A 259 14.22 -9.66 -23.59
N LYS A 260 13.89 -10.92 -23.39
CA LYS A 260 12.86 -11.64 -24.16
C LYS A 260 11.48 -11.01 -23.98
N ILE A 261 11.10 -10.65 -22.75
CA ILE A 261 9.81 -10.04 -22.46
C ILE A 261 9.76 -8.53 -22.79
N SER A 262 10.87 -7.89 -23.15
CA SER A 262 10.90 -6.47 -23.55
C SER A 262 10.30 -6.21 -24.93
N THR A 263 9.99 -7.25 -25.70
CA THR A 263 9.38 -7.09 -27.04
C THR A 263 8.01 -6.41 -26.92
N GLY A 264 7.91 -5.19 -27.47
CA GLY A 264 6.67 -4.39 -27.44
C GLY A 264 6.38 -3.67 -26.13
N ARG A 265 7.32 -3.66 -25.16
CA ARG A 265 7.17 -2.98 -23.87
C ARG A 265 8.51 -2.52 -23.33
N ARG A 266 8.50 -1.56 -22.39
CA ARG A 266 9.72 -1.09 -21.73
C ARG A 266 9.99 -1.93 -20.48
N ILE A 267 11.27 -2.24 -20.23
CA ILE A 267 11.71 -2.92 -19.01
C ILE A 267 12.61 -1.99 -18.22
N PHE A 268 12.33 -1.87 -16.93
CA PHE A 268 13.14 -1.14 -15.96
C PHE A 268 13.54 -2.09 -14.85
N ARG A 269 14.85 -2.20 -14.58
CA ARG A 269 15.39 -2.96 -13.46
C ARG A 269 16.21 -2.05 -12.56
N GLY A 270 15.98 -2.12 -11.27
CA GLY A 270 16.73 -1.32 -10.30
C GLY A 270 16.33 -1.56 -8.87
N GLN A 271 17.28 -1.28 -7.97
CA GLN A 271 17.15 -1.52 -6.53
C GLN A 271 16.63 -0.30 -5.75
N ASN A 272 16.55 0.86 -6.41
CA ASN A 272 16.14 2.12 -5.75
C ASN A 272 14.70 2.52 -6.17
N LEU A 273 13.87 1.54 -6.56
CA LEU A 273 12.53 1.84 -7.07
C LEU A 273 11.66 2.49 -5.98
N TYR A 274 11.58 1.85 -4.83
CA TYR A 274 10.67 2.29 -3.76
C TYR A 274 11.11 3.60 -3.11
N VAL A 275 12.40 3.80 -2.88
CA VAL A 275 12.88 5.07 -2.33
C VAL A 275 12.66 6.24 -3.32
N LYS A 276 12.82 6.02 -4.63
CA LYS A 276 12.46 7.00 -5.65
C LYS A 276 10.95 7.22 -5.67
N ALA A 277 10.16 6.16 -5.60
CA ALA A 277 8.72 6.23 -5.54
C ALA A 277 8.25 7.06 -4.35
N ALA A 278 8.84 6.89 -3.17
CA ALA A 278 8.56 7.71 -2.00
C ALA A 278 8.85 9.19 -2.24
N ALA A 279 9.96 9.54 -2.89
CA ALA A 279 10.32 10.92 -3.21
C ALA A 279 9.34 11.57 -4.21
N TYR A 280 8.90 10.83 -5.26
CA TYR A 280 7.87 11.30 -6.19
C TYR A 280 6.51 11.47 -5.49
N THR A 281 6.15 10.54 -4.62
CA THR A 281 4.93 10.62 -3.80
C THR A 281 4.99 11.84 -2.89
N SER A 282 6.12 12.08 -2.23
CA SER A 282 6.34 13.26 -1.40
C SER A 282 6.13 14.57 -2.19
N HIS A 283 6.68 14.64 -3.40
CA HIS A 283 6.45 15.79 -4.28
C HIS A 283 4.96 16.00 -4.58
N LEU A 284 4.23 14.95 -4.97
CA LEU A 284 2.80 15.05 -5.28
C LEU A 284 1.96 15.53 -4.09
N PHE A 285 2.27 15.07 -2.87
CA PHE A 285 1.49 15.43 -1.68
C PHE A 285 1.82 16.83 -1.17
N PHE A 286 3.09 17.24 -1.18
CA PHE A 286 3.52 18.47 -0.54
C PHE A 286 3.77 19.65 -1.51
N GLU A 287 3.84 19.37 -2.82
CA GLU A 287 3.86 20.40 -3.88
C GLU A 287 2.51 20.49 -4.63
N GLY A 288 1.63 19.52 -4.45
CA GLY A 288 0.30 19.45 -5.07
C GLY A 288 0.23 18.53 -6.28
N GLY A 289 -0.98 18.05 -6.58
CA GLY A 289 -1.27 17.16 -7.71
C GLY A 289 -1.76 15.77 -7.32
N SER A 290 -1.67 15.38 -6.05
CA SER A 290 -2.15 14.08 -5.56
C SER A 290 -3.67 13.93 -5.72
N GLU A 291 -4.43 15.02 -5.67
CA GLU A 291 -5.88 15.08 -5.87
C GLU A 291 -6.35 14.66 -7.27
N ASN A 292 -5.44 14.63 -8.24
CA ASN A 292 -5.74 14.18 -9.61
C ASN A 292 -5.79 12.65 -9.73
N TYR A 293 -5.37 11.93 -8.70
CA TYR A 293 -5.23 10.47 -8.70
C TYR A 293 -5.96 9.85 -7.51
N LEU A 294 -6.65 8.75 -7.77
CA LEU A 294 -7.24 7.88 -6.76
C LEU A 294 -6.51 6.53 -6.82
N VAL A 295 -5.52 6.35 -5.95
CA VAL A 295 -4.79 5.08 -5.86
C VAL A 295 -5.54 4.11 -4.94
N ILE A 296 -5.67 2.86 -5.39
CA ILE A 296 -6.45 1.81 -4.76
C ILE A 296 -5.55 0.59 -4.58
N GLY A 297 -5.00 0.46 -3.37
CA GLY A 297 -4.18 -0.66 -2.96
C GLY A 297 -4.99 -1.96 -2.79
N GLU A 298 -4.33 -3.02 -2.33
CA GLU A 298 -4.95 -4.34 -2.23
C GLU A 298 -5.94 -4.48 -1.07
N ASP A 299 -5.81 -3.68 -0.04
CA ASP A 299 -6.71 -3.63 1.13
C ASP A 299 -7.93 -2.70 0.92
N ALA A 300 -8.02 -2.03 -0.23
CA ALA A 300 -9.06 -1.05 -0.52
C ALA A 300 -10.08 -1.57 -1.55
N LEU A 301 -11.34 -1.15 -1.38
CA LEU A 301 -12.43 -1.46 -2.29
C LEU A 301 -12.18 -0.81 -3.66
N LYS A 302 -12.26 -1.60 -4.73
CA LYS A 302 -12.23 -1.10 -6.11
C LYS A 302 -13.62 -0.73 -6.65
N SER A 303 -14.66 -1.04 -5.88
CA SER A 303 -16.05 -0.70 -6.22
C SER A 303 -16.77 -0.09 -5.02
N SER A 304 -17.59 0.93 -5.26
CA SER A 304 -18.56 1.39 -4.27
C SER A 304 -19.83 0.55 -4.32
N MET A 305 -20.49 0.42 -3.18
CA MET A 305 -21.80 -0.27 -3.05
C MET A 305 -22.76 0.59 -2.26
N ALA A 306 -23.93 0.87 -2.85
CA ALA A 306 -24.97 1.65 -2.21
C ALA A 306 -26.37 1.05 -2.46
N LEU A 307 -27.27 1.23 -1.50
CA LEU A 307 -28.69 0.91 -1.61
C LEU A 307 -29.47 2.18 -1.91
N ARG A 308 -30.39 2.13 -2.89
CA ARG A 308 -31.31 3.24 -3.18
C ARG A 308 -32.59 3.11 -2.36
N ALA A 309 -32.91 4.15 -1.62
CA ALA A 309 -34.12 4.21 -0.81
C ALA A 309 -34.75 5.61 -0.90
N VAL A 310 -36.07 5.67 -0.72
CA VAL A 310 -36.79 6.93 -0.62
C VAL A 310 -36.83 7.37 0.83
N SER A 311 -36.38 8.56 1.11
CA SER A 311 -36.44 9.19 2.44
C SER A 311 -36.97 10.60 2.33
N GLY A 312 -38.17 10.84 2.92
CA GLY A 312 -38.82 12.15 2.86
C GLY A 312 -39.21 12.64 1.45
N ASN A 313 -39.67 11.78 0.55
CA ASN A 313 -39.95 12.00 -0.86
C ASN A 313 -38.75 12.21 -1.80
N GLU A 314 -37.55 12.04 -1.31
CA GLU A 314 -36.33 12.12 -2.12
C GLU A 314 -35.68 10.72 -2.23
N LEU A 315 -35.17 10.40 -3.43
CA LEU A 315 -34.36 9.23 -3.65
C LEU A 315 -32.95 9.50 -3.06
N LYS A 316 -32.53 8.69 -2.09
CA LYS A 316 -31.21 8.78 -1.45
C LYS A 316 -30.45 7.48 -1.64
N GLU A 317 -29.15 7.58 -1.67
CA GLU A 317 -28.24 6.43 -1.63
C GLU A 317 -27.71 6.25 -0.22
N VAL A 318 -27.83 5.04 0.32
CA VAL A 318 -27.19 4.60 1.56
C VAL A 318 -25.94 3.84 1.16
N THR A 319 -24.78 4.44 1.33
CA THR A 319 -23.50 3.85 0.94
C THR A 319 -23.00 2.92 2.02
N PHE A 320 -22.61 1.72 1.66
CA PHE A 320 -21.98 0.73 2.54
C PHE A 320 -20.45 0.66 2.36
N GLY A 321 -19.95 1.02 1.20
CA GLY A 321 -18.53 1.08 0.91
C GLY A 321 -18.24 2.03 -0.24
N GLU A 322 -17.13 2.77 -0.13
CA GLU A 322 -16.66 3.70 -1.14
C GLU A 322 -15.40 3.19 -1.83
N VAL A 323 -15.19 3.60 -3.07
CA VAL A 323 -13.94 3.31 -3.79
C VAL A 323 -12.75 3.89 -3.03
N GLY A 324 -11.70 3.08 -2.83
CA GLY A 324 -10.51 3.48 -2.08
C GLY A 324 -10.62 3.33 -0.55
N GLN A 325 -11.80 3.02 -0.03
CA GLN A 325 -11.98 2.72 1.40
C GLN A 325 -11.41 1.33 1.72
N LYS A 326 -10.71 1.17 2.84
CA LYS A 326 -10.29 -0.14 3.34
C LYS A 326 -11.52 -1.04 3.53
N TYR A 327 -11.52 -2.22 2.93
CA TYR A 327 -12.68 -3.12 2.99
C TYR A 327 -13.01 -3.56 4.42
N THR A 328 -12.01 -3.64 5.31
CA THR A 328 -12.18 -3.97 6.73
C THR A 328 -12.92 -2.89 7.53
N LEU A 329 -12.94 -1.65 7.03
CA LEU A 329 -13.63 -0.49 7.63
C LEU A 329 -14.93 -0.16 6.91
N ALA A 330 -15.24 -0.86 5.82
CA ALA A 330 -16.48 -0.70 5.07
C ALA A 330 -17.58 -1.61 5.64
N GLY A 331 -18.81 -1.28 5.31
CA GLY A 331 -19.99 -1.99 5.75
C GLY A 331 -20.95 -1.09 6.49
N GLY A 332 -22.03 -1.67 6.96
CA GLY A 332 -23.04 -0.93 7.72
C GLY A 332 -24.37 -1.64 7.78
N LYS A 333 -25.29 -0.98 8.45
CA LYS A 333 -26.63 -1.51 8.67
C LYS A 333 -27.68 -0.41 8.51
N VAL A 334 -28.77 -0.72 7.81
CA VAL A 334 -29.91 0.19 7.62
C VAL A 334 -31.20 -0.58 7.68
N ASP A 335 -32.24 0.03 8.26
CA ASP A 335 -33.59 -0.50 8.22
C ASP A 335 -34.36 0.17 7.09
N VAL A 336 -35.00 -0.65 6.24
CA VAL A 336 -35.81 -0.19 5.12
C VAL A 336 -37.20 -0.82 5.14
N ILE A 337 -38.16 -0.11 4.52
CA ILE A 337 -39.51 -0.59 4.33
C ILE A 337 -39.66 -0.92 2.83
N LEU A 338 -40.05 -2.16 2.54
CA LEU A 338 -40.29 -2.61 1.19
C LEU A 338 -41.69 -2.16 0.73
N ASP A 339 -41.74 -1.50 -0.44
CA ASP A 339 -42.98 -0.99 -1.03
C ASP A 339 -43.48 -1.91 -2.13
N ASN A 340 -44.26 -2.94 -1.75
CA ASN A 340 -44.82 -3.95 -2.65
C ASN A 340 -43.79 -4.68 -3.52
N THR A 341 -42.58 -4.82 -3.04
CA THR A 341 -41.50 -5.56 -3.67
C THR A 341 -40.93 -6.57 -2.71
N ASN A 342 -40.32 -7.63 -3.23
CA ASN A 342 -39.50 -8.58 -2.53
C ASN A 342 -38.02 -8.52 -2.99
N GLU A 343 -37.64 -7.44 -3.67
CA GLU A 343 -36.33 -7.22 -4.22
C GLU A 343 -35.66 -6.01 -3.56
N ILE A 344 -34.36 -6.07 -3.39
CA ILE A 344 -33.51 -4.98 -2.93
C ILE A 344 -32.40 -4.77 -3.96
N ASP A 345 -32.28 -3.54 -4.43
CA ASP A 345 -31.35 -3.15 -5.48
C ASP A 345 -30.10 -2.51 -4.87
N PHE A 346 -28.94 -3.08 -5.18
CA PHE A 346 -27.65 -2.53 -4.81
C PHE A 346 -26.93 -1.98 -6.04
N MET A 347 -26.66 -0.68 -6.04
CA MET A 347 -25.91 -0.01 -7.07
C MET A 347 -24.43 -0.19 -6.83
N ILE A 348 -23.71 -0.74 -7.81
CA ILE A 348 -22.28 -0.99 -7.75
C ILE A 348 -21.58 -0.18 -8.83
N ARG A 349 -20.54 0.59 -8.44
CA ARG A 349 -19.74 1.42 -9.34
C ARG A 349 -18.28 1.05 -9.19
N ASN A 350 -17.69 0.54 -10.26
CA ASN A 350 -16.29 0.11 -10.27
C ASN A 350 -15.36 1.25 -10.72
N ALA A 351 -14.21 1.41 -10.09
CA ALA A 351 -13.23 2.46 -10.38
C ALA A 351 -12.63 2.40 -11.79
N LEU A 352 -12.55 1.23 -12.39
CA LEU A 352 -11.97 1.04 -13.72
C LEU A 352 -13.02 1.12 -14.85
N LYS A 353 -14.30 1.00 -14.51
CA LYS A 353 -15.43 0.96 -15.48
C LYS A 353 -16.27 2.21 -15.36
N LYS A 354 -16.74 2.71 -16.48
CA LYS A 354 -17.67 3.86 -16.49
C LYS A 354 -19.09 3.44 -16.08
N ASP A 355 -19.47 2.22 -16.43
CA ASP A 355 -20.82 1.74 -16.24
C ASP A 355 -21.01 1.19 -14.82
N SER A 356 -22.10 1.59 -14.19
CA SER A 356 -22.59 0.98 -12.96
C SER A 356 -23.48 -0.20 -13.28
N PHE A 357 -23.53 -1.19 -12.41
CA PHE A 357 -24.49 -2.28 -12.51
C PHE A 357 -25.30 -2.39 -11.22
N CYS A 358 -26.51 -2.95 -11.36
CA CYS A 358 -27.38 -3.19 -10.24
C CYS A 358 -27.35 -4.69 -9.89
N ALA A 359 -26.97 -5.00 -8.65
CA ALA A 359 -27.11 -6.33 -8.09
C ALA A 359 -28.44 -6.41 -7.36
N ILE A 360 -29.28 -7.36 -7.76
CA ILE A 360 -30.62 -7.55 -7.20
C ILE A 360 -30.58 -8.72 -6.21
N MET A 361 -31.07 -8.45 -5.00
CA MET A 361 -31.29 -9.50 -3.98
C MET A 361 -32.79 -9.76 -3.85
N THR A 362 -33.22 -10.97 -4.20
CA THR A 362 -34.62 -11.40 -4.07
C THR A 362 -34.85 -12.06 -2.72
N LEU A 363 -35.83 -11.58 -1.97
CA LEU A 363 -36.23 -12.13 -0.68
C LEU A 363 -37.29 -13.21 -0.89
N GLU A 364 -36.84 -14.45 -1.08
CA GLU A 364 -37.71 -15.58 -1.34
C GLU A 364 -38.70 -15.82 -0.19
N ALA A 365 -39.96 -16.09 -0.54
CA ALA A 365 -41.03 -16.34 0.41
C ALA A 365 -41.21 -15.21 1.45
N LEU A 366 -40.92 -13.96 1.07
CA LEU A 366 -41.22 -12.79 1.90
C LEU A 366 -42.73 -12.78 2.19
N PRO A 367 -43.17 -12.64 3.46
CA PRO A 367 -44.59 -12.60 3.79
C PRO A 367 -45.32 -11.45 3.07
N THR A 368 -46.48 -11.75 2.49
CA THR A 368 -47.34 -10.69 1.89
C THR A 368 -47.99 -9.89 3.01
N ARG A 369 -47.51 -8.68 3.26
CA ARG A 369 -48.03 -7.76 4.26
C ARG A 369 -48.61 -6.50 3.56
N LYS A 370 -49.84 -6.10 3.97
CA LYS A 370 -50.48 -4.89 3.43
C LYS A 370 -49.88 -3.61 3.99
N ASN A 371 -50.09 -2.48 3.32
CA ASN A 371 -49.79 -1.13 3.78
C ASN A 371 -48.28 -0.90 4.08
N LYS A 372 -47.39 -1.40 3.22
CA LYS A 372 -45.95 -1.18 3.37
C LYS A 372 -45.39 -1.65 4.73
N THR A 373 -45.91 -2.76 5.26
CA THR A 373 -45.49 -3.25 6.61
C THR A 373 -44.43 -4.34 6.56
N ASN A 374 -43.72 -4.49 5.45
CA ASN A 374 -42.46 -5.27 5.38
C ASN A 374 -41.28 -4.37 5.70
N ARG A 375 -40.87 -4.37 6.98
CA ARG A 375 -39.66 -3.70 7.43
C ARG A 375 -38.57 -4.73 7.60
N VAL A 376 -37.45 -4.50 6.93
CA VAL A 376 -36.29 -5.36 6.98
C VAL A 376 -35.04 -4.57 7.38
N SER A 377 -34.14 -5.23 8.07
CA SER A 377 -32.81 -4.71 8.37
C SER A 377 -31.83 -5.28 7.38
N VAL A 378 -31.15 -4.42 6.64
CA VAL A 378 -30.12 -4.77 5.67
C VAL A 378 -28.77 -4.48 6.28
N GLU A 379 -27.92 -5.49 6.39
CA GLU A 379 -26.56 -5.41 6.88
C GLU A 379 -25.62 -5.85 5.77
N VAL A 380 -24.57 -5.06 5.49
CA VAL A 380 -23.55 -5.34 4.48
C VAL A 380 -22.19 -5.40 5.16
N ARG A 381 -21.42 -6.44 4.85
CA ARG A 381 -20.02 -6.61 5.26
C ARG A 381 -19.18 -6.97 4.06
N PHE A 382 -17.91 -6.59 4.08
CA PHE A 382 -16.96 -6.86 3.02
C PHE A 382 -15.87 -7.82 3.53
N PRO A 383 -15.98 -9.14 3.29
CA PRO A 383 -14.94 -10.10 3.68
C PRO A 383 -13.65 -9.95 2.86
N SER A 384 -13.76 -9.37 1.66
CA SER A 384 -12.63 -9.03 0.80
C SER A 384 -12.92 -7.79 -0.04
N ARG A 385 -11.93 -7.26 -0.73
CA ARG A 385 -12.10 -6.14 -1.67
C ARG A 385 -13.00 -6.46 -2.88
N ASN A 386 -13.24 -7.74 -3.15
CA ASN A 386 -13.96 -8.23 -4.32
C ASN A 386 -15.36 -8.74 -4.00
N GLU A 387 -15.73 -8.85 -2.72
CA GLU A 387 -16.97 -9.49 -2.29
C GLU A 387 -17.64 -8.71 -1.19
N ALA A 388 -18.97 -8.60 -1.29
CA ALA A 388 -19.84 -8.11 -0.22
C ALA A 388 -20.83 -9.20 0.18
N VAL A 389 -21.01 -9.41 1.48
CA VAL A 389 -22.04 -10.27 2.06
C VAL A 389 -23.18 -9.41 2.55
N VAL A 390 -24.34 -9.59 1.95
CA VAL A 390 -25.57 -8.90 2.33
C VAL A 390 -26.42 -9.84 3.16
N THR A 391 -26.76 -9.43 4.37
CA THR A 391 -27.69 -10.14 5.27
C THR A 391 -28.93 -9.29 5.47
N VAL A 392 -30.10 -9.81 5.13
CA VAL A 392 -31.40 -9.16 5.32
C VAL A 392 -32.19 -9.91 6.37
N ARG A 393 -32.74 -9.18 7.35
CA ARG A 393 -33.56 -9.77 8.43
C ARG A 393 -34.93 -9.11 8.49
N ASP A 394 -36.01 -9.89 8.58
CA ASP A 394 -37.34 -9.35 8.90
C ASP A 394 -37.34 -8.84 10.35
N VAL A 395 -37.58 -7.55 10.56
CA VAL A 395 -37.61 -6.93 11.89
C VAL A 395 -39.02 -6.52 12.33
N GLY A 396 -40.00 -6.59 11.43
CA GLY A 396 -41.39 -6.27 11.71
C GLY A 396 -41.62 -4.84 12.20
N PHE A 397 -42.78 -4.58 12.81
CA PHE A 397 -43.18 -3.30 13.42
C PHE A 397 -43.61 -3.47 14.88
N GLY A 398 -42.83 -4.18 15.65
CA GLY A 398 -43.13 -4.44 17.08
C GLY A 398 -44.47 -5.15 17.28
N ASN A 399 -45.36 -4.59 18.16
CA ASN A 399 -46.66 -5.19 18.44
C ASN A 399 -47.68 -5.08 17.28
N ILE A 400 -47.48 -4.17 16.33
CA ILE A 400 -48.38 -3.99 15.17
C ILE A 400 -48.21 -5.13 14.17
N ARG A 401 -46.96 -5.55 13.93
CA ARG A 401 -46.59 -6.64 13.06
C ARG A 401 -45.38 -7.35 13.62
N LYS A 402 -45.56 -8.55 14.12
CA LYS A 402 -44.44 -9.37 14.62
C LYS A 402 -43.56 -9.81 13.45
N THR A 403 -42.26 -9.88 13.73
CA THR A 403 -41.29 -10.49 12.83
C THR A 403 -41.59 -12.00 12.69
N ASP A 404 -41.23 -12.59 11.57
CA ASP A 404 -41.18 -14.02 11.35
C ASP A 404 -39.78 -14.60 11.52
N TYR A 405 -38.81 -13.73 11.94
CA TYR A 405 -37.40 -14.07 12.17
C TYR A 405 -36.65 -14.61 10.94
N ARG A 406 -37.18 -14.40 9.74
CA ARG A 406 -36.48 -14.82 8.51
C ARG A 406 -35.22 -14.01 8.28
N ILE A 407 -34.23 -14.73 7.75
CA ILE A 407 -32.95 -14.18 7.35
C ILE A 407 -32.68 -14.66 5.93
N TRP A 408 -32.24 -13.73 5.07
CA TRP A 408 -31.74 -13.98 3.73
C TRP A 408 -30.29 -13.53 3.67
N GLU A 409 -29.48 -14.28 2.95
CA GLU A 409 -28.08 -13.92 2.77
C GLU A 409 -27.69 -14.13 1.30
N GLN A 410 -26.91 -13.19 0.77
CA GLN A 410 -26.39 -13.24 -0.59
C GLN A 410 -24.98 -12.69 -0.63
N VAL A 411 -24.09 -13.37 -1.37
CA VAL A 411 -22.76 -12.88 -1.72
C VAL A 411 -22.85 -12.14 -3.05
N ILE A 412 -22.31 -10.91 -3.08
CA ILE A 412 -22.28 -10.08 -4.29
C ILE A 412 -20.81 -9.86 -4.64
N ASN A 413 -20.43 -10.20 -5.88
CA ASN A 413 -19.12 -9.90 -6.44
C ASN A 413 -19.09 -8.44 -6.92
N LEU A 414 -17.98 -7.72 -6.60
CA LEU A 414 -17.81 -6.27 -6.80
C LEU A 414 -16.98 -5.92 -8.03
#